data_5612db82f1a5717ea562c45f544af324
#
_entry.id   5612db82f1a5717ea562c45f544af324
#
_cell.length_a   1.000
_cell.length_b   1.000
_cell.length_c   1.000
_cell.angle_alpha   90.00
_cell.angle_beta   90.00
_cell.angle_gamma   90.00
#
_symmetry.space_group_name_H-M   'P 1'
#
loop_
_entity.id
_entity.type
_entity.pdbx_description
1 polymer ?
#
loop_
_entity_poly.entity_id
_entity_poly.type
_entity_poly.pdbx_seq_one_letter_code
_entity_poly.pdbx_strand_id
1 'polypeptide(L)'
;MNHKRRQFLAQSAAISVAAAASWLTHHQLNRPPPLAVRRIGLPLGHQLRDAAFWDAPLPRAQDCDVLILGSGAAALSALWFLTRQGQRNVILAEGPERNGNNAAFVSGELRAPGGAHYLALPSRESVALREMLADLGILESGAESEVPRFRETDLVFAPMERLRYQGRWQEALLPLQDDDSRRFFALIQRLKRAHGRDGRKVFAIPIVLSSEDSEWRALDRLTFADWLAREGYRSPTLLWYLDYCCRDDYGAGAAQVSAFAGLHYFAARGHGSEAVLTWPEGLAHLSQLLRERNGLQPLAALPDETTLHFAQPVAINASAVRIRETDDHVEVLLRDNDSGTLTLLRARQVICAMPLMVAARVVEDAARYGLLAGRGDYAPWLVSNFVLHRFPTEGAGDALAWDNVIYGSGGLGYIAASNQLIRVAKPARTVFTAYSALNHADPAAVRQWLLAAPDAELLAFAAQDLTAAYGRRFWRAVEAVDIGIRAHAMRIPRPGYLDDAQLAAVRAHRSRLHFAHSDLSGYSVFEEAAFWGVEAAQRVLAQG
;
A
#
# COMPACT_ATOMS: atom_id res chain seq x y z
N MET A 1 13.21 -21.49 25.46
CA MET A 1 13.41 -20.46 24.42
C MET A 1 13.33 -21.14 23.06
N ASN A 2 12.31 -20.79 22.25
CA ASN A 2 11.90 -21.53 21.05
C ASN A 2 12.98 -21.40 19.94
N HIS A 3 13.27 -22.48 19.20
CA HIS A 3 14.30 -22.57 18.15
C HIS A 3 14.16 -21.44 17.10
N LYS A 4 12.94 -21.10 16.74
CA LYS A 4 12.60 -19.96 15.83
C LYS A 4 13.04 -18.60 16.39
N ARG A 5 12.96 -18.38 17.71
CA ARG A 5 13.41 -17.16 18.37
C ARG A 5 14.93 -17.03 18.40
N ARG A 6 15.64 -18.17 18.50
CA ARG A 6 17.11 -18.22 18.38
C ARG A 6 17.59 -17.99 16.96
N GLN A 7 16.90 -18.53 15.96
CA GLN A 7 17.22 -18.26 14.54
C GLN A 7 16.95 -16.80 14.17
N PHE A 8 15.86 -16.21 14.66
CA PHE A 8 15.57 -14.78 14.48
C PHE A 8 16.66 -13.89 15.08
N LEU A 9 17.04 -14.16 16.34
CA LEU A 9 18.11 -13.40 16.99
C LEU A 9 19.48 -13.61 16.31
N ALA A 10 19.75 -14.80 15.80
CA ALA A 10 20.99 -15.10 15.08
C ALA A 10 21.01 -14.46 13.67
N GLN A 11 19.89 -14.45 12.95
CA GLN A 11 19.77 -13.78 11.66
C GLN A 11 19.77 -12.25 11.81
N SER A 12 19.06 -11.71 12.79
CA SER A 12 19.12 -10.29 13.14
C SER A 12 20.52 -9.88 13.58
N ALA A 13 21.20 -10.69 14.39
CA ALA A 13 22.56 -10.44 14.83
C ALA A 13 23.59 -10.55 13.68
N ALA A 14 23.42 -11.50 12.74
CA ALA A 14 24.30 -11.63 11.57
C ALA A 14 24.12 -10.48 10.59
N ILE A 15 22.90 -10.02 10.37
CA ILE A 15 22.58 -8.82 9.57
C ILE A 15 23.13 -7.58 10.30
N SER A 16 22.95 -7.47 11.61
CA SER A 16 23.45 -6.37 12.43
C SER A 16 24.98 -6.29 12.43
N VAL A 17 25.68 -7.41 12.48
CA VAL A 17 27.17 -7.44 12.48
C VAL A 17 27.73 -7.06 11.09
N ALA A 18 27.15 -7.59 10.00
CA ALA A 18 27.58 -7.23 8.65
C ALA A 18 27.27 -5.75 8.33
N ALA A 19 26.13 -5.27 8.80
CA ALA A 19 25.69 -3.89 8.66
C ALA A 19 26.48 -2.93 9.53
N ALA A 20 26.77 -3.27 10.78
CA ALA A 20 27.62 -2.47 11.66
C ALA A 20 29.07 -2.40 11.16
N ALA A 21 29.61 -3.48 10.60
CA ALA A 21 30.94 -3.45 9.99
C ALA A 21 31.00 -2.54 8.73
N SER A 22 29.96 -2.55 7.91
CA SER A 22 29.84 -1.63 6.76
C SER A 22 29.65 -0.18 7.20
N TRP A 23 28.87 0.05 8.25
CA TRP A 23 28.62 1.36 8.83
C TRP A 23 29.85 1.95 9.55
N LEU A 24 30.54 1.13 10.36
CA LEU A 24 31.78 1.52 11.06
C LEU A 24 32.90 1.89 10.06
N THR A 25 33.02 1.15 8.96
CA THR A 25 33.99 1.48 7.90
C THR A 25 33.61 2.78 7.18
N HIS A 26 32.32 3.09 7.07
CA HIS A 26 31.84 4.36 6.52
C HIS A 26 32.04 5.51 7.51
N HIS A 27 31.79 5.30 8.79
CA HIS A 27 31.95 6.31 9.85
C HIS A 27 33.40 6.78 10.03
N GLN A 28 34.36 5.92 9.69
CA GLN A 28 35.79 6.30 9.74
C GLN A 28 36.25 7.16 8.57
N LEU A 29 35.46 7.27 7.48
CA LEU A 29 35.86 7.92 6.23
C LEU A 29 35.07 9.19 5.87
N ASN A 30 33.87 9.43 6.43
CA ASN A 30 33.01 10.58 6.16
C ASN A 30 32.00 10.82 7.30
N ARG A 31 31.52 12.05 7.47
CA ARG A 31 30.35 12.31 8.31
C ARG A 31 29.16 11.47 7.78
N PRO A 32 28.42 10.72 8.65
CA PRO A 32 27.25 10.00 8.22
C PRO A 32 26.25 10.99 7.60
N PRO A 33 25.54 10.59 6.53
CA PRO A 33 24.52 11.45 5.95
C PRO A 33 23.42 11.75 6.98
N PRO A 34 22.79 12.93 6.93
CA PRO A 34 21.60 13.21 7.71
C PRO A 34 20.57 12.10 7.54
N LEU A 35 20.06 11.59 8.66
CA LEU A 35 19.09 10.50 8.71
C LEU A 35 17.84 10.95 9.45
N ALA A 36 16.69 10.82 8.79
CA ALA A 36 15.37 10.98 9.40
C ALA A 36 14.68 9.61 9.45
N VAL A 37 14.15 9.26 10.63
CA VAL A 37 13.34 8.04 10.81
C VAL A 37 11.94 8.44 11.26
N ARG A 38 10.96 8.21 10.39
CA ARG A 38 9.55 8.54 10.63
C ARG A 38 8.76 7.28 10.97
N ARG A 39 8.17 7.26 12.15
CA ARG A 39 7.28 6.18 12.60
C ARG A 39 5.83 6.59 12.33
N ILE A 40 5.33 6.21 11.16
CA ILE A 40 4.03 6.64 10.66
C ILE A 40 2.89 6.18 11.59
N GLY A 41 2.05 7.13 12.01
CA GLY A 41 0.91 6.87 12.91
C GLY A 41 1.26 6.76 14.39
N LEU A 42 2.54 6.95 14.80
CA LEU A 42 2.93 7.07 16.20
C LEU A 42 3.07 8.55 16.62
N PRO A 43 2.76 8.93 17.85
CA PRO A 43 2.25 8.10 18.97
C PRO A 43 0.74 7.81 18.96
N LEU A 44 -0.03 8.41 18.02
CA LEU A 44 -1.50 8.31 18.00
C LEU A 44 -2.01 6.86 18.06
N GLY A 45 -1.41 5.95 17.27
CA GLY A 45 -1.81 4.55 17.25
C GLY A 45 -1.72 3.86 18.62
N HIS A 46 -0.74 4.22 19.46
CA HIS A 46 -0.65 3.73 20.84
C HIS A 46 -1.74 4.33 21.73
N GLN A 47 -2.02 5.62 21.61
CA GLN A 47 -3.10 6.27 22.35
C GLN A 47 -4.47 5.63 22.03
N LEU A 48 -4.72 5.29 20.74
CA LEU A 48 -5.94 4.58 20.33
C LEU A 48 -5.99 3.15 20.90
N ARG A 49 -4.88 2.44 20.90
CA ARG A 49 -4.78 1.11 21.51
C ARG A 49 -5.09 1.14 23.00
N ASP A 50 -4.60 2.16 23.69
CA ASP A 50 -4.72 2.34 25.13
C ASP A 50 -6.02 3.08 25.51
N ALA A 51 -6.96 3.24 24.58
CA ALA A 51 -8.29 3.83 24.74
C ALA A 51 -8.28 5.27 25.31
N ALA A 52 -7.23 6.05 25.07
CA ALA A 52 -6.99 7.35 25.67
C ALA A 52 -8.09 8.41 25.43
N PHE A 53 -8.97 8.20 24.45
CA PHE A 53 -10.00 9.18 24.06
C PHE A 53 -11.43 8.78 24.46
N TRP A 54 -11.62 7.62 25.10
CA TRP A 54 -12.96 7.15 25.46
C TRP A 54 -13.61 8.01 26.56
N ASP A 55 -12.81 8.46 27.51
CA ASP A 55 -13.26 9.31 28.61
C ASP A 55 -12.96 10.82 28.38
N ALA A 56 -12.54 11.20 27.16
CA ALA A 56 -12.23 12.58 26.84
C ALA A 56 -13.51 13.45 26.92
N PRO A 57 -13.45 14.66 27.51
CA PRO A 57 -14.55 15.61 27.49
C PRO A 57 -14.96 15.92 26.04
N LEU A 58 -16.27 15.85 25.76
CA LEU A 58 -16.79 16.14 24.44
C LEU A 58 -16.94 17.66 24.23
N PRO A 59 -16.36 18.23 23.17
CA PRO A 59 -16.60 19.62 22.80
C PRO A 59 -18.05 19.83 22.32
N ARG A 60 -18.43 21.11 22.11
CA ARG A 60 -19.70 21.43 21.45
C ARG A 60 -19.71 20.75 20.05
N ALA A 61 -20.79 20.04 19.77
CA ALA A 61 -20.95 19.34 18.49
C ALA A 61 -21.32 20.32 17.38
N GLN A 62 -20.80 20.04 16.18
CA GLN A 62 -21.19 20.71 14.93
C GLN A 62 -21.81 19.67 13.99
N ASP A 63 -22.90 20.04 13.34
CA ASP A 63 -23.60 19.16 12.42
C ASP A 63 -23.01 19.26 11.01
N CYS A 64 -22.87 18.14 10.31
CA CYS A 64 -22.44 18.10 8.92
C CYS A 64 -23.16 16.98 8.13
N ASP A 65 -23.09 17.04 6.82
CA ASP A 65 -23.80 16.11 5.95
C ASP A 65 -23.01 14.80 5.80
N VAL A 66 -21.91 14.84 5.06
CA VAL A 66 -21.08 13.67 4.79
C VAL A 66 -19.66 13.89 5.34
N LEU A 67 -19.17 12.93 6.12
CA LEU A 67 -17.81 12.93 6.64
C LEU A 67 -17.05 11.69 6.15
N ILE A 68 -15.89 11.91 5.51
CA ILE A 68 -14.98 10.84 5.11
C ILE A 68 -13.79 10.82 6.05
N LEU A 69 -13.46 9.64 6.61
CA LEU A 69 -12.37 9.45 7.57
C LEU A 69 -11.21 8.71 6.91
N GLY A 70 -10.12 9.42 6.67
CA GLY A 70 -8.94 8.98 5.93
C GLY A 70 -8.80 9.72 4.60
N SER A 71 -7.63 9.63 3.98
CA SER A 71 -7.28 10.30 2.71
C SER A 71 -6.53 9.39 1.72
N GLY A 72 -6.54 8.08 1.94
CA GLY A 72 -5.98 7.08 1.04
C GLY A 72 -6.86 6.82 -0.18
N ALA A 73 -6.49 5.81 -0.98
CA ALA A 73 -7.17 5.44 -2.23
C ALA A 73 -8.69 5.27 -2.07
N ALA A 74 -9.15 4.57 -1.03
CA ALA A 74 -10.58 4.35 -0.79
C ALA A 74 -11.33 5.66 -0.51
N ALA A 75 -10.78 6.54 0.32
CA ALA A 75 -11.37 7.83 0.66
C ALA A 75 -11.50 8.75 -0.57
N LEU A 76 -10.43 8.86 -1.35
CA LEU A 76 -10.41 9.71 -2.55
C LEU A 76 -11.30 9.15 -3.66
N SER A 77 -11.42 7.83 -3.77
CA SER A 77 -12.35 7.18 -4.72
C SER A 77 -13.81 7.38 -4.30
N ALA A 78 -14.10 7.30 -2.99
CA ALA A 78 -15.42 7.63 -2.47
C ALA A 78 -15.79 9.10 -2.76
N LEU A 79 -14.87 10.02 -2.49
CA LEU A 79 -15.05 11.44 -2.78
C LEU A 79 -15.27 11.70 -4.28
N TRP A 80 -14.48 11.04 -5.16
CA TRP A 80 -14.66 11.11 -6.60
C TRP A 80 -16.06 10.70 -7.02
N PHE A 81 -16.57 9.60 -6.51
CA PHE A 81 -17.90 9.14 -6.86
C PHE A 81 -18.99 10.08 -6.33
N LEU A 82 -18.91 10.54 -5.09
CA LEU A 82 -19.86 11.49 -4.50
C LEU A 82 -19.91 12.80 -5.29
N THR A 83 -18.76 13.39 -5.62
CA THR A 83 -18.70 14.66 -6.36
C THR A 83 -19.21 14.52 -7.79
N ARG A 84 -18.96 13.39 -8.45
CA ARG A 84 -19.49 13.06 -9.77
C ARG A 84 -21.03 12.97 -9.76
N GLN A 85 -21.61 12.52 -8.64
CA GLN A 85 -23.06 12.47 -8.43
C GLN A 85 -23.66 13.77 -7.87
N GLY A 86 -22.87 14.83 -7.79
CA GLY A 86 -23.33 16.15 -7.33
C GLY A 86 -23.26 16.38 -5.81
N GLN A 87 -22.88 15.37 -5.01
CA GLN A 87 -22.70 15.55 -3.56
C GLN A 87 -21.36 16.22 -3.28
N ARG A 88 -21.40 17.51 -2.94
CA ARG A 88 -20.21 18.34 -2.71
C ARG A 88 -20.06 18.81 -1.27
N ASN A 89 -21.11 18.75 -0.46
CA ASN A 89 -21.07 19.09 0.96
C ASN A 89 -20.43 17.94 1.74
N VAL A 90 -19.10 17.81 1.63
CA VAL A 90 -18.31 16.72 2.17
C VAL A 90 -17.12 17.27 2.94
N ILE A 91 -16.91 16.78 4.15
CA ILE A 91 -15.69 17.00 4.95
C ILE A 91 -14.85 15.73 4.86
N LEU A 92 -13.56 15.87 4.55
CA LEU A 92 -12.58 14.79 4.58
C LEU A 92 -11.58 15.04 5.70
N ALA A 93 -11.53 14.15 6.70
CA ALA A 93 -10.49 14.16 7.72
C ALA A 93 -9.30 13.32 7.26
N GLU A 94 -8.14 13.97 7.09
CA GLU A 94 -6.95 13.41 6.42
C GLU A 94 -6.41 12.13 7.07
N GLY A 95 -6.54 11.99 8.39
CA GLY A 95 -5.80 10.98 9.15
C GLY A 95 -4.37 11.42 9.46
N PRO A 96 -3.56 10.55 10.08
CA PRO A 96 -2.21 10.91 10.55
C PRO A 96 -1.18 11.09 9.43
N GLU A 97 -1.48 10.65 8.22
CA GLU A 97 -0.63 10.81 7.04
C GLU A 97 -1.50 11.11 5.81
N ARG A 98 -1.22 12.22 5.17
CA ARG A 98 -1.90 12.63 3.93
C ARG A 98 -1.67 11.59 2.84
N ASN A 99 -2.75 11.22 2.15
CA ASN A 99 -2.82 10.17 1.12
C ASN A 99 -2.55 8.74 1.61
N GLY A 100 -2.36 8.53 2.92
CA GLY A 100 -2.10 7.20 3.50
C GLY A 100 -0.90 6.51 2.84
N ASN A 101 -1.06 5.25 2.41
CA ASN A 101 0.02 4.51 1.75
C ASN A 101 0.42 5.05 0.36
N ASN A 102 -0.27 6.05 -0.18
CA ASN A 102 0.12 6.79 -1.39
C ASN A 102 0.88 8.08 -1.07
N ALA A 103 1.54 8.18 0.07
CA ALA A 103 2.29 9.34 0.46
C ALA A 103 3.49 9.61 -0.47
N ALA A 104 3.88 10.88 -0.59
CA ALA A 104 5.09 11.30 -1.30
C ALA A 104 6.25 11.55 -0.33
N PHE A 105 7.47 11.42 -0.84
CA PHE A 105 8.67 12.01 -0.27
C PHE A 105 9.06 13.26 -1.06
N VAL A 106 9.45 14.32 -0.36
CA VAL A 106 9.85 15.60 -0.96
C VAL A 106 11.14 16.10 -0.30
N SER A 107 12.12 16.45 -1.12
CA SER A 107 13.39 17.06 -0.68
C SER A 107 13.80 18.17 -1.66
N GLY A 108 13.46 19.42 -1.33
CA GLY A 108 13.57 20.53 -2.26
C GLY A 108 12.72 20.29 -3.52
N GLU A 109 13.34 20.29 -4.69
CA GLU A 109 12.68 20.01 -5.97
C GLU A 109 12.52 18.51 -6.26
N LEU A 110 13.21 17.64 -5.52
CA LEU A 110 13.15 16.21 -5.72
C LEU A 110 11.84 15.63 -5.19
N ARG A 111 11.24 14.74 -5.96
CA ARG A 111 10.03 13.99 -5.64
C ARG A 111 10.33 12.52 -5.74
N ALA A 112 9.78 11.73 -4.82
CA ALA A 112 9.86 10.28 -4.83
C ALA A 112 8.66 9.68 -4.08
N PRO A 113 8.36 8.39 -4.22
CA PRO A 113 7.33 7.75 -3.43
C PRO A 113 7.71 7.71 -1.94
N GLY A 114 6.73 8.03 -1.08
CA GLY A 114 6.82 7.75 0.36
C GLY A 114 6.04 6.49 0.74
N GLY A 115 5.46 5.80 -0.23
CA GLY A 115 4.67 4.58 -0.10
C GLY A 115 4.55 3.87 -1.44
N ALA A 116 3.32 3.55 -1.88
CA ALA A 116 3.06 2.85 -3.13
C ALA A 116 3.58 3.64 -4.36
N HIS A 117 4.26 2.97 -5.26
CA HIS A 117 4.97 3.61 -6.36
C HIS A 117 4.41 3.32 -7.74
N TYR A 118 3.55 2.33 -7.90
CA TYR A 118 2.90 2.02 -9.19
C TYR A 118 1.47 1.52 -9.02
N LEU A 119 0.72 1.58 -10.11
CA LEU A 119 -0.56 0.93 -10.29
C LEU A 119 -0.45 0.00 -11.51
N ALA A 120 -0.69 -1.29 -11.31
CA ALA A 120 -0.83 -2.22 -12.41
C ALA A 120 -2.00 -1.77 -13.31
N LEU A 121 -1.90 -2.02 -14.63
CA LEU A 121 -2.99 -1.65 -15.53
C LEU A 121 -4.28 -2.39 -15.11
N PRO A 122 -5.37 -1.65 -14.77
CA PRO A 122 -6.56 -2.26 -14.20
C PRO A 122 -7.28 -3.16 -15.22
N SER A 123 -7.68 -4.34 -14.76
CA SER A 123 -8.45 -5.30 -15.55
C SER A 123 -9.84 -4.75 -15.92
N ARG A 124 -10.53 -5.42 -16.86
CA ARG A 124 -11.88 -5.02 -17.29
C ARG A 124 -12.89 -5.01 -16.14
N GLU A 125 -12.70 -5.89 -15.16
CA GLU A 125 -13.56 -6.01 -14.00
C GLU A 125 -13.44 -4.80 -13.04
N SER A 126 -12.33 -4.05 -13.11
CA SER A 126 -12.10 -2.83 -12.30
C SER A 126 -12.79 -1.60 -12.92
N VAL A 127 -14.11 -1.70 -13.15
CA VAL A 127 -14.90 -0.70 -13.90
C VAL A 127 -14.77 0.70 -13.30
N ALA A 128 -15.03 0.86 -12.01
CA ALA A 128 -14.98 2.16 -11.34
C ALA A 128 -13.58 2.79 -11.40
N LEU A 129 -12.53 1.99 -11.28
CA LEU A 129 -11.15 2.49 -11.40
C LEU A 129 -10.85 2.94 -12.84
N ARG A 130 -11.27 2.19 -13.86
CA ARG A 130 -11.10 2.59 -15.26
C ARG A 130 -11.86 3.88 -15.60
N GLU A 131 -13.08 4.04 -15.10
CA GLU A 131 -13.83 5.28 -15.24
C GLU A 131 -13.13 6.46 -14.57
N MET A 132 -12.59 6.25 -13.37
CA MET A 132 -11.83 7.26 -12.64
C MET A 132 -10.56 7.67 -13.40
N LEU A 133 -9.80 6.71 -13.94
CA LEU A 133 -8.62 7.00 -14.77
C LEU A 133 -8.97 7.69 -16.08
N ALA A 134 -10.13 7.41 -16.65
CA ALA A 134 -10.64 8.14 -17.84
C ALA A 134 -11.02 9.58 -17.48
N ASP A 135 -11.71 9.80 -16.36
CA ASP A 135 -12.03 11.15 -15.87
C ASP A 135 -10.78 12.00 -15.58
N LEU A 136 -9.67 11.36 -15.24
CA LEU A 136 -8.37 12.01 -15.01
C LEU A 136 -7.54 12.17 -16.30
N GLY A 137 -8.01 11.65 -17.44
CA GLY A 137 -7.31 11.68 -18.72
C GLY A 137 -6.07 10.78 -18.78
N ILE A 138 -5.93 9.84 -17.83
CA ILE A 138 -4.86 8.81 -17.81
C ILE A 138 -5.24 7.66 -18.74
N LEU A 139 -6.49 7.22 -18.72
CA LEU A 139 -7.05 6.27 -19.67
C LEU A 139 -7.69 7.05 -20.83
N GLU A 140 -7.09 6.97 -22.02
CA GLU A 140 -7.49 7.78 -23.18
C GLU A 140 -8.69 7.20 -23.93
N SER A 141 -8.78 5.86 -24.00
CA SER A 141 -9.87 5.18 -24.70
C SER A 141 -9.98 3.71 -24.31
N GLY A 142 -11.13 3.10 -24.64
CA GLY A 142 -11.35 1.67 -24.45
C GLY A 142 -11.55 1.27 -22.99
N ALA A 143 -12.19 2.08 -22.15
CA ALA A 143 -12.45 1.77 -20.75
C ALA A 143 -13.18 0.42 -20.55
N GLU A 144 -14.02 0.01 -21.51
CA GLU A 144 -14.73 -1.27 -21.51
C GLU A 144 -14.01 -2.37 -22.29
N SER A 145 -12.89 -2.04 -22.97
CA SER A 145 -12.14 -2.94 -23.83
C SER A 145 -11.25 -3.89 -23.02
N GLU A 146 -10.92 -5.06 -23.60
CA GLU A 146 -9.86 -5.93 -23.08
C GLU A 146 -8.47 -5.27 -23.19
N VAL A 147 -8.27 -4.38 -24.16
CA VAL A 147 -7.01 -3.67 -24.39
C VAL A 147 -7.25 -2.17 -24.35
N PRO A 148 -7.34 -1.57 -23.14
CA PRO A 148 -7.50 -0.13 -22.99
C PRO A 148 -6.21 0.60 -23.39
N ARG A 149 -6.37 1.86 -23.84
CA ARG A 149 -5.25 2.72 -24.17
C ARG A 149 -5.04 3.76 -23.07
N PHE A 150 -3.86 3.76 -22.50
CA PHE A 150 -3.41 4.72 -21.50
C PHE A 150 -2.52 5.80 -22.11
N ARG A 151 -2.48 6.97 -21.50
CA ARG A 151 -1.57 8.05 -21.88
C ARG A 151 -0.12 7.57 -21.68
N GLU A 152 0.67 7.65 -22.74
CA GLU A 152 2.02 7.09 -22.80
C GLU A 152 2.95 7.69 -21.74
N THR A 153 2.79 8.97 -21.41
CA THR A 153 3.59 9.64 -20.37
C THR A 153 3.30 9.20 -18.94
N ASP A 154 2.22 8.46 -18.70
CA ASP A 154 1.86 7.91 -17.40
C ASP A 154 2.30 6.44 -17.25
N LEU A 155 2.71 5.82 -18.36
CA LEU A 155 3.29 4.49 -18.34
C LEU A 155 4.76 4.55 -17.95
N VAL A 156 5.24 3.49 -17.32
CA VAL A 156 6.66 3.37 -16.93
C VAL A 156 7.57 3.50 -18.15
N PHE A 157 8.64 4.33 -18.05
CA PHE A 157 9.62 4.48 -19.12
C PHE A 157 10.67 3.38 -19.07
N ALA A 158 11.11 2.96 -20.26
CA ALA A 158 12.18 1.98 -20.41
C ALA A 158 13.56 2.52 -19.95
N PRO A 159 14.43 1.66 -19.41
CA PRO A 159 14.18 0.27 -19.04
C PRO A 159 13.31 0.18 -17.78
N MET A 160 12.30 -0.70 -17.80
CA MET A 160 11.33 -0.80 -16.71
C MET A 160 11.94 -1.46 -15.48
N GLU A 161 12.51 -2.65 -15.65
CA GLU A 161 13.02 -3.45 -14.55
C GLU A 161 14.35 -4.13 -14.89
N ARG A 162 15.12 -4.49 -13.87
CA ARG A 162 16.31 -5.34 -14.01
C ARG A 162 16.59 -6.14 -12.73
N LEU A 163 17.15 -7.32 -12.91
CA LEU A 163 17.57 -8.20 -11.82
C LEU A 163 19.08 -8.34 -11.75
N ARG A 164 19.67 -8.18 -10.59
CA ARG A 164 21.06 -8.58 -10.35
C ARG A 164 21.12 -10.02 -9.92
N TYR A 165 21.51 -10.88 -10.88
CA TYR A 165 21.68 -12.31 -10.67
C TYR A 165 23.14 -12.72 -10.91
N GLN A 166 23.74 -13.47 -10.00
CA GLN A 166 25.15 -13.91 -10.07
C GLN A 166 26.14 -12.78 -10.38
N GLY A 167 25.91 -11.61 -9.80
CA GLY A 167 26.77 -10.44 -9.93
C GLY A 167 26.61 -9.63 -11.22
N ARG A 168 25.68 -9.99 -12.10
CA ARG A 168 25.40 -9.31 -13.38
C ARG A 168 23.95 -8.82 -13.41
N TRP A 169 23.70 -7.73 -14.13
CA TRP A 169 22.35 -7.26 -14.40
C TRP A 169 21.75 -7.98 -15.62
N GLN A 170 20.46 -8.29 -15.55
CA GLN A 170 19.64 -8.82 -16.64
C GLN A 170 18.27 -8.12 -16.63
N GLU A 171 17.58 -8.04 -17.77
CA GLU A 171 16.31 -7.32 -17.90
C GLU A 171 15.13 -8.03 -17.23
N ALA A 172 15.11 -9.37 -17.21
CA ALA A 172 13.99 -10.10 -16.63
C ALA A 172 14.18 -10.36 -15.13
N LEU A 173 13.12 -10.21 -14.33
CA LEU A 173 13.13 -10.53 -12.88
C LEU A 173 13.15 -12.04 -12.61
N LEU A 174 12.65 -12.87 -13.53
CA LEU A 174 12.82 -14.32 -13.44
C LEU A 174 14.27 -14.68 -13.80
N PRO A 175 15.07 -15.24 -12.86
CA PRO A 175 16.51 -15.44 -13.08
C PRO A 175 16.81 -16.38 -14.26
N LEU A 176 16.07 -17.47 -14.36
CA LEU A 176 16.23 -18.50 -15.40
C LEU A 176 14.88 -19.04 -15.85
N GLN A 177 14.74 -19.27 -17.15
CA GLN A 177 13.58 -19.99 -17.70
C GLN A 177 13.91 -21.48 -17.80
N ASP A 178 13.25 -22.28 -16.99
CA ASP A 178 13.35 -23.74 -16.95
C ASP A 178 11.98 -24.42 -17.20
N ASP A 179 11.91 -25.74 -17.08
CA ASP A 179 10.67 -26.49 -17.31
C ASP A 179 9.58 -26.12 -16.32
N ASP A 180 9.94 -25.90 -15.05
CA ASP A 180 9.00 -25.49 -14.01
C ASP A 180 8.40 -24.11 -14.31
N SER A 181 9.22 -23.14 -14.69
CA SER A 181 8.75 -21.80 -15.03
C SER A 181 7.86 -21.82 -16.28
N ARG A 182 8.23 -22.57 -17.32
CA ARG A 182 7.39 -22.74 -18.51
C ARG A 182 6.03 -23.35 -18.17
N ARG A 183 6.01 -24.40 -17.33
CA ARG A 183 4.80 -25.08 -16.85
C ARG A 183 3.93 -24.13 -16.03
N PHE A 184 4.52 -23.34 -15.12
CA PHE A 184 3.81 -22.38 -14.28
C PHE A 184 3.14 -21.29 -15.14
N PHE A 185 3.88 -20.63 -16.02
CA PHE A 185 3.30 -19.58 -16.85
C PHE A 185 2.27 -20.09 -17.87
N ALA A 186 2.44 -21.32 -18.37
CA ALA A 186 1.39 -21.97 -19.16
C ALA A 186 0.11 -22.21 -18.36
N LEU A 187 0.22 -22.57 -17.08
CA LEU A 187 -0.92 -22.65 -16.16
C LEU A 187 -1.57 -21.27 -15.98
N ILE A 188 -0.78 -20.21 -15.70
CA ILE A 188 -1.30 -18.86 -15.53
C ILE A 188 -2.09 -18.39 -16.76
N GLN A 189 -1.62 -18.66 -17.98
CA GLN A 189 -2.37 -18.30 -19.20
C GLN A 189 -3.74 -18.99 -19.29
N ARG A 190 -3.88 -20.20 -18.77
CA ARG A 190 -5.19 -20.89 -18.65
C ARG A 190 -6.06 -20.25 -17.57
N LEU A 191 -5.46 -19.97 -16.41
CA LEU A 191 -6.18 -19.39 -15.25
C LEU A 191 -6.71 -17.99 -15.53
N LYS A 192 -6.03 -17.17 -16.32
CA LYS A 192 -6.52 -15.85 -16.78
C LYS A 192 -7.88 -15.92 -17.47
N ARG A 193 -8.22 -17.05 -18.07
CA ARG A 193 -9.47 -17.27 -18.82
C ARG A 193 -10.44 -18.23 -18.11
N ALA A 194 -10.06 -18.76 -16.95
CA ALA A 194 -10.87 -19.73 -16.25
C ALA A 194 -12.12 -19.10 -15.62
N HIS A 195 -13.24 -19.81 -15.72
CA HIS A 195 -14.51 -19.47 -15.09
C HIS A 195 -14.95 -20.61 -14.18
N GLY A 196 -15.55 -20.28 -13.07
CA GLY A 196 -16.19 -21.25 -12.20
C GLY A 196 -17.53 -21.71 -12.74
N ARG A 197 -18.16 -22.69 -12.08
CA ARG A 197 -19.50 -23.20 -12.41
C ARG A 197 -20.59 -22.15 -12.28
N ASP A 198 -20.34 -21.09 -11.52
CA ASP A 198 -21.18 -19.89 -11.38
C ASP A 198 -21.07 -18.92 -12.56
N GLY A 199 -20.27 -19.25 -13.59
CA GLY A 199 -20.03 -18.43 -14.77
C GLY A 199 -19.12 -17.21 -14.54
N ARG A 200 -18.65 -16.98 -13.29
CA ARG A 200 -17.77 -15.87 -12.93
C ARG A 200 -16.32 -16.24 -13.21
N LYS A 201 -15.51 -15.24 -13.54
CA LYS A 201 -14.05 -15.42 -13.68
C LYS A 201 -13.46 -15.93 -12.37
N VAL A 202 -12.56 -16.92 -12.42
CA VAL A 202 -11.97 -17.52 -11.21
C VAL A 202 -11.19 -16.48 -10.42
N PHE A 203 -10.35 -15.72 -11.11
CA PHE A 203 -9.53 -14.66 -10.54
C PHE A 203 -9.90 -13.32 -11.17
N ALA A 204 -10.64 -12.52 -10.42
CA ALA A 204 -11.01 -11.16 -10.79
C ALA A 204 -10.46 -10.15 -9.78
N ILE A 205 -10.26 -8.92 -10.20
CA ILE A 205 -9.97 -7.79 -9.33
C ILE A 205 -10.95 -6.64 -9.66
N PRO A 206 -11.84 -6.23 -8.77
CA PRO A 206 -11.95 -6.59 -7.33
C PRO A 206 -12.29 -8.07 -7.07
N ILE A 207 -11.72 -8.60 -5.97
CA ILE A 207 -11.81 -10.04 -5.63
C ILE A 207 -13.24 -10.53 -5.37
N VAL A 208 -14.13 -9.63 -4.91
CA VAL A 208 -15.56 -9.96 -4.70
C VAL A 208 -16.28 -10.34 -5.99
N LEU A 209 -15.70 -10.05 -7.15
CA LEU A 209 -16.17 -10.44 -8.47
C LEU A 209 -15.63 -11.80 -8.92
N SER A 210 -14.67 -12.38 -8.18
CA SER A 210 -14.16 -13.73 -8.45
C SER A 210 -15.22 -14.79 -8.19
N SER A 211 -15.06 -15.95 -8.84
CA SER A 211 -15.95 -17.09 -8.66
C SER A 211 -16.02 -17.54 -7.19
N GLU A 212 -17.22 -17.93 -6.78
CA GLU A 212 -17.49 -18.54 -5.48
C GLU A 212 -17.51 -20.08 -5.56
N ASP A 213 -17.15 -20.66 -6.71
CA ASP A 213 -17.04 -22.09 -6.87
C ASP A 213 -16.09 -22.71 -5.85
N SER A 214 -16.61 -23.67 -5.08
CA SER A 214 -15.91 -24.28 -3.96
C SER A 214 -14.60 -24.99 -4.35
N GLU A 215 -14.50 -25.46 -5.60
CA GLU A 215 -13.27 -26.08 -6.11
C GLU A 215 -12.13 -25.06 -6.15
N TRP A 216 -12.40 -23.86 -6.66
CA TRP A 216 -11.40 -22.78 -6.71
C TRP A 216 -11.19 -22.13 -5.34
N ARG A 217 -12.23 -21.97 -4.53
CA ARG A 217 -12.13 -21.47 -3.17
C ARG A 217 -11.29 -22.37 -2.27
N ALA A 218 -11.22 -23.68 -2.55
CA ALA A 218 -10.36 -24.59 -1.81
C ALA A 218 -8.86 -24.25 -1.88
N LEU A 219 -8.41 -23.48 -2.88
CA LEU A 219 -7.05 -22.96 -2.95
C LEU A 219 -6.72 -22.04 -1.76
N ASP A 220 -7.72 -21.39 -1.17
CA ASP A 220 -7.52 -20.52 -0.01
C ASP A 220 -7.23 -21.29 1.30
N ARG A 221 -7.32 -22.62 1.29
CA ARG A 221 -7.01 -23.44 2.47
C ARG A 221 -5.54 -23.78 2.65
N LEU A 222 -4.72 -23.54 1.64
CA LEU A 222 -3.29 -23.84 1.60
C LEU A 222 -2.48 -22.55 1.50
N THR A 223 -1.24 -22.60 2.00
CA THR A 223 -0.28 -21.57 1.62
C THR A 223 0.14 -21.74 0.16
N PHE A 224 0.61 -20.68 -0.46
CA PHE A 224 1.10 -20.77 -1.84
C PHE A 224 2.33 -21.68 -1.95
N ALA A 225 3.21 -21.68 -0.95
CA ALA A 225 4.35 -22.59 -0.89
C ALA A 225 3.92 -24.06 -0.81
N ASP A 226 2.91 -24.40 0.03
CA ASP A 226 2.40 -25.76 0.14
C ASP A 226 1.75 -26.22 -1.17
N TRP A 227 1.00 -25.34 -1.82
CA TRP A 227 0.40 -25.60 -3.13
C TRP A 227 1.48 -25.83 -4.20
N LEU A 228 2.50 -25.00 -4.29
CA LEU A 228 3.63 -25.17 -5.22
C LEU A 228 4.34 -26.51 -5.01
N ALA A 229 4.59 -26.87 -3.75
CA ALA A 229 5.21 -28.15 -3.40
C ALA A 229 4.33 -29.34 -3.82
N ARG A 230 3.03 -29.27 -3.57
CA ARG A 230 2.03 -30.29 -3.95
C ARG A 230 1.96 -30.46 -5.48
N GLU A 231 2.00 -29.36 -6.22
CA GLU A 231 1.99 -29.38 -7.70
C GLU A 231 3.37 -29.75 -8.29
N GLY A 232 4.38 -30.03 -7.44
CA GLY A 232 5.69 -30.51 -7.84
C GLY A 232 6.60 -29.45 -8.45
N TYR A 233 6.40 -28.17 -8.18
CA TYR A 233 7.33 -27.11 -8.53
C TYR A 233 8.54 -27.14 -7.61
N ARG A 234 9.76 -27.18 -8.17
CA ARG A 234 11.01 -27.36 -7.41
C ARG A 234 12.14 -26.43 -7.84
N SER A 235 11.98 -25.71 -8.96
CA SER A 235 13.00 -24.77 -9.44
C SER A 235 13.28 -23.68 -8.40
N PRO A 236 14.52 -23.56 -7.89
CA PRO A 236 14.84 -22.56 -6.88
C PRO A 236 14.64 -21.12 -7.37
N THR A 237 14.90 -20.87 -8.66
CA THR A 237 14.76 -19.55 -9.25
C THR A 237 13.30 -19.18 -9.47
N LEU A 238 12.44 -20.12 -9.87
CA LEU A 238 11.00 -19.91 -9.92
C LEU A 238 10.43 -19.67 -8.52
N LEU A 239 10.75 -20.53 -7.55
CA LEU A 239 10.22 -20.40 -6.18
C LEU A 239 10.64 -19.08 -5.54
N TRP A 240 11.88 -18.62 -5.76
CA TRP A 240 12.32 -17.30 -5.34
C TRP A 240 11.50 -16.18 -6.00
N TYR A 241 11.28 -16.25 -7.32
CA TYR A 241 10.51 -15.25 -8.04
C TYR A 241 9.07 -15.16 -7.55
N LEU A 242 8.41 -16.31 -7.32
CA LEU A 242 7.04 -16.36 -6.83
C LEU A 242 6.92 -15.84 -5.39
N ASP A 243 7.92 -16.12 -4.54
CA ASP A 243 8.02 -15.56 -3.19
C ASP A 243 8.25 -14.05 -3.24
N TYR A 244 9.13 -13.57 -4.12
CA TYR A 244 9.38 -12.15 -4.37
C TYR A 244 8.08 -11.42 -4.74
N CYS A 245 7.31 -11.93 -5.71
CA CYS A 245 6.02 -11.35 -6.11
C CYS A 245 5.01 -11.29 -4.96
N CYS A 246 4.96 -12.33 -4.12
CA CYS A 246 4.09 -12.32 -2.93
C CYS A 246 4.54 -11.26 -1.89
N ARG A 247 5.85 -11.09 -1.70
CA ARG A 247 6.38 -10.07 -0.78
C ARG A 247 6.11 -8.66 -1.30
N ASP A 248 6.19 -8.47 -2.60
CA ASP A 248 5.91 -7.18 -3.25
C ASP A 248 4.44 -6.78 -3.12
N ASP A 249 3.51 -7.65 -3.50
CA ASP A 249 2.07 -7.32 -3.56
C ASP A 249 1.35 -7.45 -2.19
N TYR A 250 1.86 -8.30 -1.28
CA TYR A 250 1.18 -8.61 -0.01
C TYR A 250 2.03 -8.35 1.25
N GLY A 251 3.27 -7.95 1.10
CA GLY A 251 4.20 -7.78 2.22
C GLY A 251 4.57 -9.08 2.95
N ALA A 252 4.24 -10.23 2.37
CA ALA A 252 4.45 -11.55 2.99
C ALA A 252 4.82 -12.56 1.92
N GLY A 253 5.68 -13.54 2.26
CA GLY A 253 6.17 -14.54 1.31
C GLY A 253 5.18 -15.66 1.02
N ALA A 254 5.50 -16.49 0.03
CA ALA A 254 4.69 -17.62 -0.43
C ALA A 254 4.31 -18.61 0.69
N ALA A 255 5.13 -18.73 1.75
CA ALA A 255 4.85 -19.57 2.91
C ALA A 255 3.80 -18.96 3.88
N GLN A 256 3.37 -17.73 3.65
CA GLN A 256 2.45 -17.00 4.52
C GLN A 256 1.13 -16.66 3.82
N VAL A 257 1.16 -16.42 2.51
CA VAL A 257 -0.03 -16.07 1.74
C VAL A 257 -0.77 -17.30 1.25
N SER A 258 -2.08 -17.16 1.07
CA SER A 258 -2.95 -18.17 0.48
C SER A 258 -2.54 -18.52 -0.95
N ALA A 259 -2.71 -19.78 -1.35
CA ALA A 259 -2.50 -20.19 -2.74
C ALA A 259 -3.47 -19.48 -3.70
N PHE A 260 -4.69 -19.18 -3.26
CA PHE A 260 -5.60 -18.37 -4.05
C PHE A 260 -4.99 -16.99 -4.33
N ALA A 261 -4.48 -16.29 -3.30
CA ALA A 261 -3.86 -14.98 -3.45
C ALA A 261 -2.59 -15.04 -4.32
N GLY A 262 -1.73 -16.04 -4.12
CA GLY A 262 -0.52 -16.22 -4.93
C GLY A 262 -0.81 -16.43 -6.42
N LEU A 263 -1.84 -17.20 -6.77
CA LEU A 263 -2.28 -17.39 -8.16
C LEU A 263 -3.01 -16.16 -8.70
N HIS A 264 -3.82 -15.50 -7.85
CA HIS A 264 -4.56 -14.29 -8.19
C HIS A 264 -3.63 -13.16 -8.65
N TYR A 265 -2.47 -12.99 -8.01
CA TYR A 265 -1.45 -12.01 -8.43
C TYR A 265 -1.16 -12.08 -9.93
N PHE A 266 -0.96 -13.30 -10.46
CA PHE A 266 -0.61 -13.52 -11.86
C PHE A 266 -1.82 -13.60 -12.80
N ALA A 267 -2.97 -14.05 -12.30
CA ALA A 267 -4.11 -14.41 -13.14
C ALA A 267 -5.22 -13.34 -13.22
N ALA A 268 -5.37 -12.50 -12.19
CA ALA A 268 -6.43 -11.49 -12.14
C ALA A 268 -6.13 -10.27 -13.01
N ARG A 269 -4.84 -9.93 -13.18
CA ARG A 269 -4.36 -8.84 -14.03
C ARG A 269 -3.88 -9.39 -15.37
N GLY A 270 -4.03 -8.64 -16.42
CA GLY A 270 -3.43 -9.02 -17.69
C GLY A 270 -4.15 -8.53 -18.92
N HIS A 271 -3.48 -7.57 -19.58
CA HIS A 271 -3.83 -7.04 -20.89
C HIS A 271 -2.80 -7.47 -21.95
N GLY A 272 -1.93 -8.46 -21.63
CA GLY A 272 -0.78 -8.80 -22.47
C GLY A 272 0.35 -7.74 -22.41
N SER A 273 0.21 -6.71 -21.57
CA SER A 273 1.25 -5.72 -21.28
C SER A 273 1.73 -5.87 -19.84
N GLU A 274 3.03 -5.81 -19.64
CA GLU A 274 3.68 -5.78 -18.33
C GLU A 274 3.87 -4.34 -17.81
N ALA A 275 3.52 -3.32 -18.63
CA ALA A 275 3.61 -1.92 -18.25
C ALA A 275 2.75 -1.60 -17.03
N VAL A 276 3.19 -0.62 -16.25
CA VAL A 276 2.47 -0.09 -15.08
C VAL A 276 2.31 1.43 -15.22
N LEU A 277 1.32 1.98 -14.52
CA LEU A 277 1.18 3.42 -14.34
C LEU A 277 2.07 3.85 -13.17
N THR A 278 2.93 4.84 -13.40
CA THR A 278 3.81 5.38 -12.37
C THR A 278 4.25 6.80 -12.69
N TRP A 279 4.64 7.53 -11.66
CA TRP A 279 5.09 8.92 -11.70
C TRP A 279 6.30 9.10 -10.79
N PRO A 280 7.04 10.21 -10.88
CA PRO A 280 8.21 10.44 -10.01
C PRO A 280 7.91 10.28 -8.51
N GLU A 281 6.76 10.78 -8.05
CA GLU A 281 6.28 10.66 -6.67
C GLU A 281 5.38 9.42 -6.42
N GLY A 282 5.35 8.48 -7.37
CA GLY A 282 4.51 7.28 -7.30
C GLY A 282 3.02 7.61 -7.26
N LEU A 283 2.23 6.84 -6.52
CA LEU A 283 0.77 7.02 -6.45
C LEU A 283 0.32 8.28 -5.69
N ALA A 284 1.25 9.03 -5.11
CA ALA A 284 0.93 10.36 -4.58
C ALA A 284 0.46 11.30 -5.70
N HIS A 285 0.99 11.14 -6.92
CA HIS A 285 0.54 11.88 -8.10
C HIS A 285 -0.94 11.62 -8.41
N LEU A 286 -1.34 10.35 -8.49
CA LEU A 286 -2.74 9.97 -8.70
C LEU A 286 -3.65 10.51 -7.60
N SER A 287 -3.20 10.45 -6.34
CA SER A 287 -3.94 11.03 -5.22
C SER A 287 -4.10 12.56 -5.35
N GLN A 288 -3.08 13.26 -5.84
CA GLN A 288 -3.16 14.70 -6.09
C GLN A 288 -4.12 15.03 -7.24
N LEU A 289 -4.06 14.30 -8.34
CA LEU A 289 -5.00 14.47 -9.46
C LEU A 289 -6.46 14.26 -9.00
N LEU A 290 -6.72 13.26 -8.14
CA LEU A 290 -8.05 13.04 -7.57
C LEU A 290 -8.50 14.21 -6.68
N ARG A 291 -7.61 14.77 -5.87
CA ARG A 291 -7.92 15.97 -5.05
C ARG A 291 -8.30 17.16 -5.92
N GLU A 292 -7.53 17.42 -6.95
CA GLU A 292 -7.77 18.51 -7.91
C GLU A 292 -9.06 18.30 -8.68
N ARG A 293 -9.28 17.10 -9.22
CA ARG A 293 -10.49 16.74 -9.97
C ARG A 293 -11.76 16.91 -9.16
N ASN A 294 -11.71 16.60 -7.86
CA ASN A 294 -12.83 16.71 -6.94
C ASN A 294 -13.01 18.12 -6.38
N GLY A 295 -12.10 19.06 -6.67
CA GLY A 295 -12.12 20.39 -6.11
C GLY A 295 -11.94 20.43 -4.60
N LEU A 296 -11.22 19.43 -4.01
CA LEU A 296 -11.00 19.31 -2.57
C LEU A 296 -10.12 20.44 -2.05
N GLN A 297 -10.69 21.31 -1.22
CA GLN A 297 -10.02 22.49 -0.67
C GLN A 297 -9.42 22.18 0.70
N PRO A 298 -8.14 22.52 0.95
CA PRO A 298 -7.59 22.42 2.31
C PRO A 298 -8.22 23.49 3.20
N LEU A 299 -8.60 23.10 4.41
CA LEU A 299 -9.18 23.98 5.41
C LEU A 299 -8.34 23.94 6.69
N ALA A 300 -7.82 25.09 7.11
CA ALA A 300 -6.97 25.19 8.30
C ALA A 300 -7.73 24.92 9.60
N ALA A 301 -9.00 25.36 9.68
CA ALA A 301 -9.89 25.13 10.80
C ALA A 301 -11.35 25.15 10.35
N LEU A 302 -12.21 24.39 11.01
CA LEU A 302 -13.65 24.46 10.77
C LEU A 302 -14.21 25.80 11.28
N PRO A 303 -15.22 26.38 10.59
CA PRO A 303 -15.91 27.58 11.07
C PRO A 303 -16.59 27.32 12.41
N ASP A 304 -16.74 28.36 13.24
CA ASP A 304 -17.50 28.27 14.51
C ASP A 304 -19.01 28.42 14.25
N GLU A 305 -19.56 27.43 13.56
CA GLU A 305 -20.97 27.34 13.19
C GLU A 305 -21.57 26.05 13.75
N THR A 306 -22.86 26.05 14.06
CA THR A 306 -23.54 24.84 14.57
C THR A 306 -23.75 23.83 13.46
N THR A 307 -24.03 24.28 12.24
CA THR A 307 -24.23 23.44 11.06
C THR A 307 -23.23 23.85 9.99
N LEU A 308 -22.39 22.92 9.58
CA LEU A 308 -21.37 23.13 8.57
C LEU A 308 -21.94 22.85 7.17
N HIS A 309 -21.79 23.80 6.27
CA HIS A 309 -22.19 23.64 4.88
C HIS A 309 -21.10 24.17 3.95
N PHE A 310 -20.65 23.33 3.03
CA PHE A 310 -19.60 23.67 2.05
C PHE A 310 -20.10 23.47 0.62
N ALA A 311 -19.89 24.48 -0.23
CA ALA A 311 -20.21 24.40 -1.66
C ALA A 311 -19.25 23.48 -2.44
N GLN A 312 -18.08 23.21 -1.89
CA GLN A 312 -17.06 22.29 -2.41
C GLN A 312 -16.53 21.43 -1.26
N PRO A 313 -16.05 20.21 -1.56
CA PRO A 313 -15.44 19.37 -0.53
C PRO A 313 -14.26 20.05 0.16
N VAL A 314 -14.15 19.87 1.46
CA VAL A 314 -13.04 20.41 2.26
C VAL A 314 -12.26 19.31 2.96
N ALA A 315 -10.95 19.49 3.09
CA ALA A 315 -10.04 18.59 3.81
C ALA A 315 -9.52 19.28 5.06
N ILE A 316 -9.58 18.59 6.21
CA ILE A 316 -9.03 19.03 7.49
C ILE A 316 -7.92 18.11 7.96
N ASN A 317 -6.88 18.68 8.58
CA ASN A 317 -5.74 17.93 9.12
C ASN A 317 -6.07 17.31 10.48
N ALA A 318 -6.98 16.32 10.48
CA ALA A 318 -7.44 15.70 11.71
C ALA A 318 -7.58 14.18 11.56
N SER A 319 -7.48 13.48 12.69
CA SER A 319 -7.66 12.03 12.81
C SER A 319 -8.89 11.71 13.66
N ALA A 320 -9.71 10.76 13.22
CA ALA A 320 -10.81 10.26 14.03
C ALA A 320 -10.27 9.41 15.19
N VAL A 321 -10.70 9.72 16.42
CA VAL A 321 -10.25 9.06 17.64
C VAL A 321 -11.36 8.36 18.41
N ARG A 322 -12.63 8.68 18.11
CA ARG A 322 -13.81 7.99 18.63
C ARG A 322 -14.98 8.17 17.67
N ILE A 323 -15.73 7.11 17.41
CA ILE A 323 -16.90 7.08 16.51
C ILE A 323 -18.03 6.38 17.24
N ARG A 324 -19.19 7.03 17.31
CA ARG A 324 -20.41 6.49 17.90
C ARG A 324 -21.58 6.71 16.95
N GLU A 325 -22.22 5.64 16.53
CA GLU A 325 -23.44 5.73 15.74
C GLU A 325 -24.67 5.76 16.64
N THR A 326 -25.57 6.70 16.36
CA THR A 326 -26.90 6.82 16.97
C THR A 326 -27.98 6.51 15.93
N ASP A 327 -29.25 6.59 16.29
CA ASP A 327 -30.34 6.36 15.35
C ASP A 327 -30.41 7.41 14.24
N ASP A 328 -30.01 8.66 14.54
CA ASP A 328 -30.18 9.80 13.64
C ASP A 328 -28.90 10.25 12.95
N HIS A 329 -27.75 10.05 13.55
CA HIS A 329 -26.45 10.55 13.07
C HIS A 329 -25.28 9.69 13.57
N VAL A 330 -24.08 10.00 13.11
CA VAL A 330 -22.83 9.43 13.62
C VAL A 330 -22.02 10.53 14.29
N GLU A 331 -21.72 10.39 15.56
CA GLU A 331 -20.81 11.25 16.31
C GLU A 331 -19.37 10.83 16.05
N VAL A 332 -18.54 11.77 15.63
CA VAL A 332 -17.11 11.53 15.38
C VAL A 332 -16.29 12.55 16.13
N LEU A 333 -15.52 12.07 17.10
CA LEU A 333 -14.51 12.88 17.78
C LEU A 333 -13.24 12.89 16.94
N LEU A 334 -12.89 14.07 16.45
CA LEU A 334 -11.69 14.33 15.68
C LEU A 334 -10.63 14.97 16.56
N ARG A 335 -9.37 14.58 16.34
CA ARG A 335 -8.20 15.20 16.94
C ARG A 335 -7.39 15.87 15.84
N ASP A 336 -7.19 17.17 15.92
CA ASP A 336 -6.26 17.89 15.05
C ASP A 336 -4.85 17.32 15.20
N ASN A 337 -4.19 17.03 14.09
CA ASN A 337 -2.90 16.29 14.08
C ASN A 337 -1.74 17.15 14.62
N ASP A 338 -1.82 18.46 14.47
CA ASP A 338 -0.75 19.40 14.87
C ASP A 338 -0.96 19.87 16.32
N SER A 339 -2.13 20.46 16.61
CA SER A 339 -2.43 21.06 17.92
C SER A 339 -2.90 20.06 18.97
N GLY A 340 -3.46 18.92 18.54
CA GLY A 340 -4.14 17.96 19.43
C GLY A 340 -5.53 18.38 19.88
N THR A 341 -6.05 19.50 19.41
CA THR A 341 -7.39 20.00 19.74
C THR A 341 -8.47 19.00 19.31
N LEU A 342 -9.46 18.80 20.17
CA LEU A 342 -10.59 17.92 19.89
C LEU A 342 -11.76 18.70 19.30
N THR A 343 -12.41 18.13 18.28
CA THR A 343 -13.63 18.64 17.65
C THR A 343 -14.64 17.50 17.53
N LEU A 344 -15.90 17.75 17.88
CA LEU A 344 -16.99 16.78 17.75
C LEU A 344 -17.87 17.13 16.55
N LEU A 345 -17.94 16.23 15.57
CA LEU A 345 -18.87 16.32 14.44
C LEU A 345 -20.02 15.32 14.61
N ARG A 346 -21.24 15.75 14.31
CA ARG A 346 -22.40 14.90 14.10
C ARG A 346 -22.70 14.85 12.61
N ALA A 347 -22.32 13.77 11.97
CA ALA A 347 -22.50 13.59 10.55
C ALA A 347 -23.76 12.80 10.23
N ARG A 348 -24.50 13.19 9.20
CA ARG A 348 -25.66 12.41 8.72
C ARG A 348 -25.20 11.06 8.18
N GLN A 349 -24.07 11.02 7.48
CA GLN A 349 -23.43 9.83 6.93
C GLN A 349 -21.91 9.89 7.12
N VAL A 350 -21.29 8.77 7.46
CA VAL A 350 -19.83 8.65 7.61
C VAL A 350 -19.27 7.53 6.74
N ILE A 351 -18.24 7.84 5.97
CA ILE A 351 -17.41 6.84 5.28
C ILE A 351 -16.12 6.66 6.07
N CYS A 352 -16.01 5.52 6.75
CA CYS A 352 -14.81 5.12 7.47
C CYS A 352 -13.82 4.44 6.52
N ALA A 353 -12.91 5.22 5.94
CA ALA A 353 -11.91 4.76 4.96
C ALA A 353 -10.53 4.52 5.59
N MET A 354 -10.51 4.17 6.87
CA MET A 354 -9.30 3.79 7.60
C MET A 354 -9.14 2.26 7.64
N PRO A 355 -7.92 1.73 7.92
CA PRO A 355 -7.71 0.30 8.12
C PRO A 355 -8.67 -0.28 9.17
N LEU A 356 -9.21 -1.48 8.93
CA LEU A 356 -10.21 -2.11 9.82
C LEU A 356 -9.67 -2.31 11.25
N MET A 357 -8.37 -2.52 11.41
CA MET A 357 -7.74 -2.62 12.72
C MET A 357 -7.79 -1.31 13.52
N VAL A 358 -7.79 -0.15 12.83
CA VAL A 358 -7.96 1.17 13.45
C VAL A 358 -9.43 1.41 13.74
N ALA A 359 -10.31 1.14 12.76
CA ALA A 359 -11.76 1.24 12.94
C ALA A 359 -12.23 0.45 14.16
N ALA A 360 -11.72 -0.78 14.36
CA ALA A 360 -12.03 -1.62 15.52
C ALA A 360 -11.60 -1.03 16.89
N ARG A 361 -10.79 0.04 16.89
CA ARG A 361 -10.33 0.73 18.11
C ARG A 361 -11.08 2.01 18.39
N VAL A 362 -11.60 2.66 17.35
CA VAL A 362 -12.24 3.98 17.46
C VAL A 362 -13.76 3.91 17.37
N VAL A 363 -14.33 2.82 16.84
CA VAL A 363 -15.77 2.60 16.73
C VAL A 363 -16.30 2.00 18.03
N GLU A 364 -17.31 2.66 18.61
CA GLU A 364 -18.06 2.13 19.77
C GLU A 364 -18.83 0.87 19.35
N ASP A 365 -18.89 -0.13 20.24
CA ASP A 365 -19.51 -1.43 19.92
C ASP A 365 -19.05 -2.03 18.60
N ALA A 366 -17.75 -1.94 18.31
CA ALA A 366 -17.13 -2.37 17.05
C ALA A 366 -17.57 -3.79 16.64
N ALA A 367 -17.82 -4.68 17.60
CA ALA A 367 -18.24 -6.06 17.36
C ALA A 367 -19.59 -6.16 16.61
N ARG A 368 -20.52 -5.21 16.82
CA ARG A 368 -21.82 -5.20 16.12
C ARG A 368 -21.68 -5.02 14.61
N TYR A 369 -20.57 -4.42 14.16
CA TYR A 369 -20.22 -4.23 12.75
C TYR A 369 -19.39 -5.39 12.19
N GLY A 370 -19.02 -6.38 13.00
CA GLY A 370 -18.07 -7.42 12.62
C GLY A 370 -16.61 -7.00 12.83
N LEU A 371 -16.34 -5.84 13.41
CA LEU A 371 -14.98 -5.37 13.69
C LEU A 371 -14.48 -5.97 14.99
N LEU A 372 -13.36 -6.68 14.96
CA LEU A 372 -12.72 -7.20 16.16
C LEU A 372 -11.28 -6.70 16.25
N ALA A 373 -10.96 -6.06 17.36
CA ALA A 373 -9.61 -5.60 17.65
C ALA A 373 -8.61 -6.78 17.67
N GLY A 374 -7.45 -6.58 17.05
CA GLY A 374 -6.40 -7.60 17.00
C GLY A 374 -6.59 -8.67 15.92
N ARG A 375 -7.65 -8.63 15.14
CA ARG A 375 -7.85 -9.52 13.99
C ARG A 375 -7.21 -8.98 12.72
N GLY A 376 -6.75 -9.91 11.87
CA GLY A 376 -6.02 -9.63 10.64
C GLY A 376 -4.53 -9.40 10.91
N ASP A 377 -3.71 -10.00 10.08
CA ASP A 377 -2.27 -9.78 10.08
C ASP A 377 -1.91 -8.68 9.10
N TYR A 378 -1.06 -7.76 9.56
CA TYR A 378 -0.57 -6.64 8.74
C TYR A 378 0.94 -6.71 8.62
N ALA A 379 1.43 -6.67 7.39
CA ALA A 379 2.85 -6.66 7.08
C ALA A 379 3.47 -5.31 7.45
N PRO A 380 4.56 -5.30 8.23
CA PRO A 380 5.36 -4.10 8.44
C PRO A 380 6.32 -3.88 7.27
N TRP A 381 6.53 -2.59 6.92
CA TRP A 381 7.38 -2.18 5.81
C TRP A 381 8.32 -1.04 6.19
N LEU A 382 9.49 -1.00 5.51
CA LEU A 382 10.29 0.19 5.37
C LEU A 382 10.19 0.71 3.93
N VAL A 383 9.90 1.99 3.78
CA VAL A 383 10.05 2.73 2.53
C VAL A 383 11.11 3.79 2.76
N SER A 384 12.24 3.65 2.08
CA SER A 384 13.45 4.40 2.43
C SER A 384 13.96 5.19 1.23
N ASN A 385 14.00 6.51 1.37
CA ASN A 385 14.38 7.43 0.32
C ASN A 385 15.84 7.90 0.53
N PHE A 386 16.70 7.55 -0.39
CA PHE A 386 18.10 7.94 -0.43
C PHE A 386 18.27 9.09 -1.43
N VAL A 387 18.49 10.29 -0.93
CA VAL A 387 18.82 11.47 -1.75
C VAL A 387 20.26 11.36 -2.17
N LEU A 388 20.52 11.41 -3.47
CA LEU A 388 21.84 11.27 -4.06
C LEU A 388 22.25 12.57 -4.76
N HIS A 389 23.43 13.12 -4.44
CA HIS A 389 23.98 14.28 -5.15
C HIS A 389 24.55 13.92 -6.53
N ARG A 390 24.66 12.63 -6.85
CA ARG A 390 25.02 12.07 -8.17
C ARG A 390 24.53 10.64 -8.29
N PHE A 391 24.34 10.18 -9.52
CA PHE A 391 24.06 8.76 -9.76
C PHE A 391 25.27 7.89 -9.44
N PRO A 392 25.10 6.73 -8.80
CA PRO A 392 26.16 5.72 -8.74
C PRO A 392 26.59 5.31 -10.14
N THR A 393 27.88 4.95 -10.29
CA THR A 393 28.42 4.51 -11.58
C THR A 393 27.93 3.09 -11.88
N GLU A 394 27.24 2.92 -12.99
CA GLU A 394 26.85 1.61 -13.53
C GLU A 394 28.05 0.85 -14.15
N GLY A 395 27.92 -0.45 -14.30
CA GLY A 395 28.85 -1.26 -15.09
C GLY A 395 28.84 -0.87 -16.56
N ALA A 396 29.89 -1.23 -17.29
CA ALA A 396 29.96 -0.98 -18.73
C ALA A 396 28.85 -1.78 -19.45
N GLY A 397 27.96 -1.07 -20.13
CA GLY A 397 26.81 -1.66 -20.83
C GLY A 397 25.55 -1.82 -19.97
N ASP A 398 25.62 -1.58 -18.66
CA ASP A 398 24.46 -1.66 -17.78
C ASP A 398 23.65 -0.36 -17.83
N ALA A 399 22.37 -0.43 -18.14
CA ALA A 399 21.45 0.70 -18.01
C ALA A 399 20.71 0.64 -16.67
N LEU A 400 20.63 1.79 -15.97
CA LEU A 400 19.80 1.92 -14.77
C LEU A 400 18.33 1.81 -15.20
N ALA A 401 17.61 0.85 -14.61
CA ALA A 401 16.17 0.70 -14.81
C ALA A 401 15.37 1.54 -13.80
N TRP A 402 14.08 1.67 -14.06
CA TRP A 402 13.15 2.23 -13.08
C TRP A 402 13.12 1.36 -11.82
N ASP A 403 12.92 0.04 -11.96
CA ASP A 403 12.98 -0.92 -10.87
C ASP A 403 14.25 -1.79 -10.92
N ASN A 404 14.88 -2.02 -9.77
CA ASN A 404 16.19 -2.66 -9.68
C ASN A 404 16.21 -3.65 -8.52
N VAL A 405 16.16 -4.92 -8.83
CA VAL A 405 16.01 -6.01 -7.86
C VAL A 405 17.31 -6.78 -7.68
N ILE A 406 17.54 -7.29 -6.47
CA ILE A 406 18.73 -8.09 -6.13
C ILE A 406 18.28 -9.51 -5.77
N TYR A 407 18.70 -10.49 -6.56
CA TYR A 407 18.39 -11.90 -6.29
C TYR A 407 18.88 -12.34 -4.91
N GLY A 408 18.01 -12.98 -4.16
CA GLY A 408 18.34 -13.54 -2.84
C GLY A 408 18.48 -12.49 -1.73
N SER A 409 18.19 -11.21 -2.00
CA SER A 409 18.12 -10.19 -0.95
C SER A 409 16.88 -10.35 -0.07
N GLY A 410 16.97 -9.86 1.17
CA GLY A 410 15.82 -9.68 2.06
C GLY A 410 14.94 -8.49 1.71
N GLY A 411 15.45 -7.53 0.91
CA GLY A 411 14.72 -6.40 0.37
C GLY A 411 13.92 -6.75 -0.88
N LEU A 412 13.21 -5.75 -1.40
CA LEU A 412 12.46 -5.83 -2.66
C LEU A 412 13.13 -5.00 -3.78
N GLY A 413 14.36 -4.55 -3.54
CA GLY A 413 15.07 -3.69 -4.48
C GLY A 413 14.81 -2.20 -4.23
N TYR A 414 15.03 -1.42 -5.29
CA TYR A 414 14.87 0.03 -5.24
C TYR A 414 14.44 0.57 -6.60
N ILE A 415 13.68 1.65 -6.59
CA ILE A 415 13.31 2.39 -7.79
C ILE A 415 14.14 3.67 -7.93
N ALA A 416 14.39 4.07 -9.18
CA ALA A 416 14.97 5.34 -9.54
C ALA A 416 13.86 6.35 -9.87
N ALA A 417 13.41 7.14 -8.90
CA ALA A 417 12.27 8.07 -9.07
C ALA A 417 12.43 9.00 -10.27
N SER A 418 13.66 9.42 -10.59
CA SER A 418 13.94 10.29 -11.74
C SER A 418 13.80 9.61 -13.11
N ASN A 419 13.52 8.30 -13.19
CA ASN A 419 13.29 7.62 -14.48
C ASN A 419 12.04 8.19 -15.20
N GLN A 420 11.01 8.52 -14.44
CA GLN A 420 9.73 9.06 -14.96
C GLN A 420 9.77 10.57 -15.27
N LEU A 421 10.91 11.24 -15.11
CA LEU A 421 11.03 12.65 -15.45
C LEU A 421 11.22 12.85 -16.96
N ILE A 422 10.33 13.58 -17.60
CA ILE A 422 10.52 14.06 -18.98
C ILE A 422 11.52 15.19 -18.94
N ARG A 423 12.70 15.00 -19.54
CA ARG A 423 13.83 15.92 -19.44
C ARG A 423 14.75 15.87 -20.65
N VAL A 424 15.44 16.97 -20.91
CA VAL A 424 16.45 17.07 -21.98
C VAL A 424 17.78 16.41 -21.60
N ALA A 425 18.15 16.46 -20.31
CA ALA A 425 19.41 15.91 -19.81
C ALA A 425 19.22 15.16 -18.49
N LYS A 426 20.11 14.18 -18.23
CA LYS A 426 20.15 13.48 -16.95
C LYS A 426 20.32 14.47 -15.81
N PRO A 427 19.48 14.46 -14.76
CA PRO A 427 19.64 15.37 -13.63
C PRO A 427 20.92 15.05 -12.86
N ALA A 428 21.52 16.06 -12.24
CA ALA A 428 22.69 15.86 -11.39
C ALA A 428 22.36 15.08 -10.12
N ARG A 429 21.17 15.33 -9.53
CA ARG A 429 20.66 14.72 -8.29
C ARG A 429 19.51 13.77 -8.59
N THR A 430 19.32 12.78 -7.73
CA THR A 430 18.19 11.85 -7.81
C THR A 430 17.78 11.33 -6.44
N VAL A 431 16.68 10.60 -6.37
CA VAL A 431 16.28 9.80 -5.22
C VAL A 431 16.18 8.35 -5.64
N PHE A 432 16.80 7.46 -4.87
CA PHE A 432 16.52 6.03 -4.95
C PHE A 432 15.65 5.66 -3.76
N THR A 433 14.50 5.05 -4.06
CA THR A 433 13.54 4.59 -3.04
C THR A 433 13.67 3.08 -2.88
N ALA A 434 14.19 2.63 -1.75
CA ALA A 434 14.32 1.21 -1.43
C ALA A 434 13.10 0.71 -0.66
N TYR A 435 12.65 -0.50 -0.97
CA TYR A 435 11.50 -1.15 -0.37
C TYR A 435 11.91 -2.41 0.39
N SER A 436 11.35 -2.58 1.58
CA SER A 436 11.57 -3.79 2.38
C SER A 436 10.26 -4.23 3.03
N ALA A 437 9.71 -5.36 2.56
CA ALA A 437 8.68 -6.09 3.26
C ALA A 437 9.34 -6.86 4.41
N LEU A 438 8.98 -6.54 5.65
CA LEU A 438 9.63 -7.09 6.83
C LEU A 438 8.96 -8.41 7.24
N ASN A 439 9.08 -9.44 6.42
CA ASN A 439 8.42 -10.74 6.57
C ASN A 439 9.34 -11.86 7.11
N HIS A 440 10.52 -11.51 7.58
CA HIS A 440 11.52 -12.47 8.12
C HIS A 440 11.16 -13.07 9.48
N ALA A 441 10.13 -12.54 10.15
CA ALA A 441 9.57 -13.05 11.38
C ALA A 441 8.07 -12.76 11.46
N ASP A 442 7.43 -13.21 12.56
CA ASP A 442 6.04 -12.86 12.85
C ASP A 442 5.86 -11.34 12.90
N PRO A 443 4.80 -10.78 12.28
CA PRO A 443 4.59 -9.33 12.22
C PRO A 443 4.59 -8.62 13.58
N ALA A 444 4.11 -9.27 14.65
CA ALA A 444 4.14 -8.67 15.98
C ALA A 444 5.57 -8.59 16.54
N ALA A 445 6.40 -9.61 16.29
CA ALA A 445 7.80 -9.61 16.69
C ALA A 445 8.59 -8.54 15.92
N VAL A 446 8.32 -8.39 14.61
CA VAL A 446 8.93 -7.33 13.80
C VAL A 446 8.54 -5.94 14.31
N ARG A 447 7.27 -5.71 14.64
CA ARG A 447 6.84 -4.42 15.20
C ARG A 447 7.52 -4.10 16.54
N GLN A 448 7.74 -5.10 17.39
CA GLN A 448 8.51 -4.93 18.63
C GLN A 448 9.95 -4.51 18.34
N TRP A 449 10.60 -5.16 17.36
CA TRP A 449 11.93 -4.78 16.92
C TRP A 449 11.96 -3.35 16.36
N LEU A 450 11.01 -2.95 15.50
CA LEU A 450 10.91 -1.60 14.93
C LEU A 450 10.77 -0.48 15.98
N LEU A 451 10.17 -0.77 17.13
CA LEU A 451 10.07 0.19 18.23
C LEU A 451 11.41 0.39 18.96
N ALA A 452 12.24 -0.64 19.03
CA ALA A 452 13.46 -0.67 19.81
C ALA A 452 14.74 -0.51 18.97
N ALA A 453 14.68 -0.77 17.65
CA ALA A 453 15.83 -0.78 16.78
C ALA A 453 16.53 0.60 16.73
N PRO A 454 17.86 0.64 16.91
CA PRO A 454 18.63 1.85 16.67
C PRO A 454 18.54 2.32 15.21
N ASP A 455 18.61 3.62 14.98
CA ASP A 455 18.55 4.19 13.63
C ASP A 455 19.62 3.62 12.69
N ALA A 456 20.81 3.30 13.20
CA ALA A 456 21.89 2.67 12.43
C ALA A 456 21.52 1.26 11.91
N GLU A 457 20.78 0.47 12.70
CA GLU A 457 20.30 -0.85 12.31
C GLU A 457 19.20 -0.73 11.23
N LEU A 458 18.27 0.20 11.41
CA LEU A 458 17.26 0.51 10.42
C LEU A 458 17.86 0.97 9.10
N LEU A 459 18.88 1.85 9.15
CA LEU A 459 19.60 2.34 7.98
C LEU A 459 20.33 1.20 7.24
N ALA A 460 20.97 0.31 7.97
CA ALA A 460 21.68 -0.82 7.40
C ALA A 460 20.70 -1.78 6.68
N PHE A 461 19.55 -2.04 7.31
CA PHE A 461 18.50 -2.85 6.72
C PHE A 461 17.91 -2.20 5.46
N ALA A 462 17.60 -0.91 5.52
CA ALA A 462 17.06 -0.13 4.41
C ALA A 462 17.99 -0.05 3.20
N ALA A 463 19.31 0.00 3.45
CA ALA A 463 20.33 0.16 2.41
C ALA A 463 20.88 -1.17 1.85
N GLN A 464 20.36 -2.33 2.28
CA GLN A 464 20.96 -3.63 1.94
C GLN A 464 21.10 -3.85 0.43
N ASP A 465 20.04 -3.58 -0.34
CA ASP A 465 20.03 -3.78 -1.79
C ASP A 465 20.95 -2.80 -2.53
N LEU A 466 20.90 -1.54 -2.14
CA LEU A 466 21.77 -0.49 -2.69
C LEU A 466 23.24 -0.73 -2.37
N THR A 467 23.52 -1.22 -1.16
CA THR A 467 24.87 -1.60 -0.75
C THR A 467 25.34 -2.85 -1.52
N ALA A 468 24.47 -3.82 -1.73
CA ALA A 468 24.77 -4.99 -2.56
C ALA A 468 25.01 -4.63 -4.02
N ALA A 469 24.26 -3.66 -4.56
CA ALA A 469 24.40 -3.21 -5.95
C ALA A 469 25.71 -2.44 -6.19
N TYR A 470 26.04 -1.48 -5.31
CA TYR A 470 27.07 -0.47 -5.60
C TYR A 470 28.20 -0.41 -4.57
N GLY A 471 28.07 -1.07 -3.41
CA GLY A 471 29.05 -1.04 -2.35
C GLY A 471 29.38 0.38 -1.85
N ARG A 472 30.67 0.67 -1.69
CA ARG A 472 31.12 2.00 -1.22
C ARG A 472 30.79 3.15 -2.18
N ARG A 473 30.52 2.87 -3.47
CA ARG A 473 30.19 3.90 -4.46
C ARG A 473 28.83 4.52 -4.17
N PHE A 474 27.87 3.70 -3.67
CA PHE A 474 26.57 4.18 -3.23
C PHE A 474 26.72 5.21 -2.10
N TRP A 475 27.39 4.84 -1.01
CA TRP A 475 27.53 5.69 0.16
C TRP A 475 28.24 7.03 -0.12
N ARG A 476 29.15 7.04 -1.11
CA ARG A 476 29.79 8.29 -1.57
C ARG A 476 28.85 9.19 -2.36
N ALA A 477 27.71 8.71 -2.79
CA ALA A 477 26.70 9.48 -3.53
C ALA A 477 25.56 9.96 -2.61
N VAL A 478 25.36 9.34 -1.45
CA VAL A 478 24.28 9.66 -0.51
C VAL A 478 24.49 11.03 0.13
N GLU A 479 23.49 11.88 0.01
CA GLU A 479 23.42 13.22 0.61
C GLU A 479 22.57 13.21 1.89
N ALA A 480 21.43 12.53 1.89
CA ALA A 480 20.51 12.39 3.00
C ALA A 480 19.68 11.11 2.88
N VAL A 481 19.13 10.64 3.99
CA VAL A 481 18.25 9.46 4.04
C VAL A 481 17.00 9.77 4.85
N ASP A 482 15.83 9.33 4.34
CA ASP A 482 14.57 9.34 5.05
C ASP A 482 14.00 7.91 5.07
N ILE A 483 13.75 7.38 6.26
CA ILE A 483 13.17 6.05 6.47
C ILE A 483 11.75 6.19 7.01
N GLY A 484 10.77 5.82 6.21
CA GLY A 484 9.38 5.69 6.62
C GLY A 484 9.07 4.30 7.15
N ILE A 485 8.80 4.17 8.45
CA ILE A 485 8.35 2.92 9.07
C ILE A 485 6.84 2.84 9.00
N ARG A 486 6.32 1.84 8.30
CA ARG A 486 4.90 1.51 8.18
C ARG A 486 4.64 0.19 8.90
N ALA A 487 4.38 0.27 10.20
CA ALA A 487 4.27 -0.91 11.07
C ALA A 487 3.07 -1.82 10.74
N HIS A 488 2.06 -1.29 10.04
CA HIS A 488 0.85 -2.00 9.62
C HIS A 488 0.48 -1.57 8.19
N ALA A 489 1.39 -1.77 7.24
CA ALA A 489 1.24 -1.23 5.89
C ALA A 489 0.16 -1.94 5.08
N MET A 490 0.14 -3.27 5.08
CA MET A 490 -0.69 -4.06 4.19
C MET A 490 -1.27 -5.27 4.93
N ARG A 491 -2.56 -5.55 4.71
CA ARG A 491 -3.17 -6.78 5.19
C ARG A 491 -2.62 -7.98 4.42
N ILE A 492 -2.28 -9.05 5.13
CA ILE A 492 -1.74 -10.29 4.56
C ILE A 492 -2.91 -11.23 4.25
N PRO A 493 -3.09 -11.68 2.99
CA PRO A 493 -4.10 -12.67 2.62
C PRO A 493 -3.65 -14.08 3.03
N ARG A 494 -3.77 -14.41 4.32
CA ARG A 494 -3.45 -15.75 4.83
C ARG A 494 -4.49 -16.77 4.38
N PRO A 495 -4.19 -18.08 4.41
CA PRO A 495 -5.18 -19.13 4.21
C PRO A 495 -6.44 -18.90 5.06
N GLY A 496 -7.62 -19.00 4.42
CA GLY A 496 -8.92 -18.76 5.05
C GLY A 496 -9.44 -17.32 4.98
N TYR A 497 -8.72 -16.39 4.32
CA TYR A 497 -9.16 -14.99 4.26
C TYR A 497 -10.39 -14.76 3.39
N LEU A 498 -10.65 -15.62 2.41
CA LEU A 498 -11.84 -15.52 1.55
C LEU A 498 -13.14 -15.85 2.32
N ASP A 499 -13.06 -16.79 3.24
CA ASP A 499 -14.17 -17.25 4.07
C ASP A 499 -14.19 -16.59 5.46
N ASP A 500 -13.45 -15.47 5.66
CA ASP A 500 -13.43 -14.72 6.91
C ASP A 500 -14.83 -14.15 7.23
N ALA A 501 -15.51 -14.76 8.19
CA ALA A 501 -16.86 -14.39 8.60
C ALA A 501 -16.97 -12.92 9.10
N GLN A 502 -15.89 -12.37 9.64
CA GLN A 502 -15.86 -10.97 10.07
C GLN A 502 -15.86 -10.02 8.88
N LEU A 503 -15.01 -10.28 7.88
CA LEU A 503 -15.03 -9.50 6.64
C LEU A 503 -16.40 -9.59 5.96
N ALA A 504 -17.02 -10.76 5.97
CA ALA A 504 -18.38 -10.95 5.45
C ALA A 504 -19.39 -10.09 6.22
N ALA A 505 -19.32 -10.05 7.54
CA ALA A 505 -20.19 -9.23 8.39
C ALA A 505 -20.01 -7.73 8.11
N VAL A 506 -18.76 -7.23 8.07
CA VAL A 506 -18.48 -5.82 7.77
C VAL A 506 -18.99 -5.43 6.38
N ARG A 507 -18.79 -6.28 5.37
CA ARG A 507 -19.29 -6.06 4.00
C ARG A 507 -20.83 -6.01 3.93
N ALA A 508 -21.49 -6.86 4.71
CA ALA A 508 -22.95 -6.97 4.74
C ALA A 508 -23.61 -5.86 5.57
N HIS A 509 -22.88 -5.20 6.47
CA HIS A 509 -23.43 -4.19 7.37
C HIS A 509 -24.01 -3.00 6.59
N ARG A 510 -25.16 -2.51 7.06
CA ARG A 510 -25.88 -1.37 6.48
C ARG A 510 -26.33 -0.45 7.60
N SER A 511 -25.78 0.75 7.62
CA SER A 511 -26.12 1.79 8.60
C SER A 511 -25.62 3.14 8.05
N ARG A 512 -25.60 4.19 8.88
CA ARG A 512 -25.02 5.51 8.56
C ARG A 512 -23.48 5.51 8.58
N LEU A 513 -22.88 4.48 9.18
CA LEU A 513 -21.43 4.27 9.20
C LEU A 513 -21.03 3.21 8.16
N HIS A 514 -20.41 3.66 7.08
CA HIS A 514 -19.98 2.83 5.94
C HIS A 514 -18.49 2.58 6.01
N PHE A 515 -18.06 1.32 5.84
CA PHE A 515 -16.64 0.98 5.82
C PHE A 515 -16.13 0.91 4.38
N ALA A 516 -14.97 1.54 4.12
CA ALA A 516 -14.37 1.65 2.80
C ALA A 516 -12.85 1.49 2.88
N HIS A 517 -12.36 0.28 2.80
CA HIS A 517 -10.92 0.00 2.82
C HIS A 517 -10.61 -1.29 2.07
N SER A 518 -9.42 -1.41 1.48
CA SER A 518 -8.95 -2.64 0.82
C SER A 518 -8.92 -3.86 1.75
N ASP A 519 -8.81 -3.65 3.07
CA ASP A 519 -8.94 -4.72 4.07
C ASP A 519 -10.22 -5.53 3.94
N LEU A 520 -11.30 -4.94 3.41
CA LEU A 520 -12.56 -5.64 3.14
C LEU A 520 -12.41 -6.76 2.11
N SER A 521 -11.40 -6.69 1.27
CA SER A 521 -11.01 -7.74 0.32
C SER A 521 -10.01 -8.74 0.89
N GLY A 522 -9.41 -8.43 2.04
CA GLY A 522 -8.42 -9.28 2.71
C GLY A 522 -6.97 -8.97 2.32
N TYR A 523 -6.71 -8.07 1.37
CA TYR A 523 -5.38 -7.59 1.00
C TYR A 523 -5.42 -6.17 0.42
N SER A 524 -4.24 -5.53 0.37
CA SER A 524 -4.13 -4.08 0.20
C SER A 524 -3.55 -3.72 -1.18
N VAL A 525 -4.44 -3.58 -2.18
CA VAL A 525 -4.10 -3.04 -3.49
C VAL A 525 -5.06 -1.89 -3.85
N PHE A 526 -4.65 -1.02 -4.78
CA PHE A 526 -5.38 0.19 -5.12
C PHE A 526 -6.76 -0.12 -5.68
N GLU A 527 -6.88 -1.12 -6.54
CA GLU A 527 -8.14 -1.53 -7.19
C GLU A 527 -9.21 -1.91 -6.17
N GLU A 528 -8.81 -2.65 -5.13
CA GLU A 528 -9.70 -3.05 -4.04
C GLU A 528 -10.13 -1.85 -3.20
N ALA A 529 -9.18 -0.95 -2.90
CA ALA A 529 -9.48 0.27 -2.15
C ALA A 529 -10.45 1.17 -2.93
N ALA A 530 -10.24 1.35 -4.23
CA ALA A 530 -11.11 2.14 -5.09
C ALA A 530 -12.53 1.55 -5.16
N PHE A 531 -12.64 0.23 -5.33
CA PHE A 531 -13.92 -0.46 -5.35
C PHE A 531 -14.72 -0.21 -4.07
N TRP A 532 -14.13 -0.47 -2.90
CA TRP A 532 -14.82 -0.28 -1.62
C TRP A 532 -15.12 1.19 -1.30
N GLY A 533 -14.30 2.11 -1.79
CA GLY A 533 -14.58 3.54 -1.73
C GLY A 533 -15.85 3.90 -2.48
N VAL A 534 -15.97 3.45 -3.73
CA VAL A 534 -17.15 3.70 -4.58
C VAL A 534 -18.39 3.00 -4.01
N GLU A 535 -18.27 1.76 -3.56
CA GLU A 535 -19.37 1.02 -2.91
C GLU A 535 -19.92 1.75 -1.68
N ALA A 536 -19.04 2.31 -0.83
CA ALA A 536 -19.47 3.09 0.33
C ALA A 536 -20.17 4.39 -0.09
N ALA A 537 -19.66 5.07 -1.11
CA ALA A 537 -20.26 6.29 -1.64
C ALA A 537 -21.67 6.04 -2.25
N GLN A 538 -21.84 4.92 -2.96
CA GLN A 538 -23.16 4.51 -3.48
C GLN A 538 -24.16 4.28 -2.35
N ARG A 539 -23.73 3.67 -1.24
CA ARG A 539 -24.57 3.44 -0.06
C ARG A 539 -24.99 4.74 0.62
N VAL A 540 -24.08 5.72 0.71
CA VAL A 540 -24.37 7.07 1.21
C VAL A 540 -25.48 7.71 0.38
N LEU A 541 -25.37 7.67 -0.95
CA LEU A 541 -26.36 8.28 -1.86
C LEU A 541 -27.71 7.55 -1.83
N ALA A 542 -27.73 6.24 -1.59
CA ALA A 542 -28.98 5.46 -1.51
C ALA A 542 -29.77 5.72 -0.21
N GLN A 543 -29.16 6.33 0.81
CA GLN A 543 -29.79 6.66 2.11
C GLN A 543 -30.07 8.16 2.27
N GLY A 544 -29.66 8.97 1.33
CA GLY A 544 -29.88 10.41 1.25
C GLY A 544 -31.10 10.74 0.45
#